data_a21f5899a8f1d5f15992057c76d7b0b5
#
_entry.id   a21f5899a8f1d5f15992057c76d7b0b5
#
_cell.length_a   1.000
_cell.length_b   1.000
_cell.length_c   1.000
_cell.angle_alpha   90.00
_cell.angle_beta   90.00
_cell.angle_gamma   90.00
#
_symmetry.space_group_name_H-M   'P 1'
#
loop_
_entity.id
_entity.type
_entity.pdbx_description
1 polymer ?
#
loop_
_entity_poly.entity_id
_entity_poly.type
_entity_poly.pdbx_seq_one_letter_code
_entity_poly.pdbx_strand_id
1 'polypeptide(L)'
;YAVKAYIARLALYTGDKATALTYARQVIKETQEDNNWFPFVTRAAATILSKWDRVYKTEILFGLYNLKRSDVYESTFSNKLGEKVILRPTDANIESLYEEDTRVNDWRYTEQWMTLKDPDGNEKKHFVKYMAVDDTEGPDDNKVSQGYTYLMPVMRISEMYLIVAECSNDEAEAFDHLNRLRAARGVAKANQALGLMNLVEAEFRREFIGEGQLFWFYKRQNR
;
A
#
# COMPACT_ATOMS: atom_id res chain seq x y z
N TYR A 1 15.87 -11.00 -3.88
CA TYR A 1 15.08 -9.80 -4.29
C TYR A 1 14.95 -8.82 -3.14
N ALA A 2 14.58 -9.25 -1.93
CA ALA A 2 14.47 -8.41 -0.75
C ALA A 2 15.73 -7.58 -0.49
N VAL A 3 16.92 -8.16 -0.60
CA VAL A 3 18.19 -7.45 -0.42
C VAL A 3 18.37 -6.34 -1.48
N LYS A 4 18.09 -6.65 -2.75
CA LYS A 4 18.17 -5.64 -3.83
C LYS A 4 17.18 -4.50 -3.60
N ALA A 5 15.96 -4.82 -3.22
CA ALA A 5 14.94 -3.82 -2.91
C ALA A 5 15.32 -2.96 -1.70
N TYR A 6 15.96 -3.57 -0.69
CA TYR A 6 16.50 -2.83 0.45
C TYR A 6 17.64 -1.87 0.04
N ILE A 7 18.53 -2.31 -0.85
CA ILE A 7 19.58 -1.44 -1.41
C ILE A 7 18.96 -0.26 -2.16
N ALA A 8 17.91 -0.50 -2.98
CA ALA A 8 17.20 0.57 -3.68
C ALA A 8 16.62 1.61 -2.72
N ARG A 9 15.92 1.15 -1.65
CA ARG A 9 15.38 2.04 -0.61
C ARG A 9 16.47 2.81 0.11
N LEU A 10 17.54 2.14 0.54
CA LEU A 10 18.62 2.77 1.28
C LEU A 10 19.33 3.83 0.42
N ALA A 11 19.64 3.50 -0.84
CA ALA A 11 20.24 4.43 -1.79
C ALA A 11 19.35 5.66 -1.99
N LEU A 12 18.03 5.48 -2.12
CA LEU A 12 17.08 6.58 -2.21
C LEU A 12 17.13 7.48 -0.95
N TYR A 13 17.22 6.88 0.24
CA TYR A 13 17.26 7.63 1.51
C TYR A 13 18.57 8.39 1.72
N THR A 14 19.65 7.91 1.14
CA THR A 14 20.97 8.60 1.16
C THR A 14 21.17 9.57 0.00
N GLY A 15 20.17 9.70 -0.90
CA GLY A 15 20.21 10.61 -2.05
C GLY A 15 20.89 10.05 -3.29
N ASP A 16 21.35 8.81 -3.27
CA ASP A 16 21.94 8.12 -4.43
C ASP A 16 20.83 7.59 -5.36
N LYS A 17 20.25 8.52 -6.13
CA LYS A 17 19.16 8.19 -7.07
C LYS A 17 19.57 7.21 -8.17
N ALA A 18 20.84 7.24 -8.59
CA ALA A 18 21.35 6.37 -9.65
C ALA A 18 21.37 4.89 -9.20
N THR A 19 21.89 4.63 -8.00
CA THR A 19 21.88 3.30 -7.40
C THR A 19 20.44 2.86 -7.09
N ALA A 20 19.60 3.74 -6.54
CA ALA A 20 18.20 3.44 -6.25
C ALA A 20 17.45 2.99 -7.52
N LEU A 21 17.57 3.74 -8.60
CA LEU A 21 16.97 3.43 -9.89
C LEU A 21 17.45 2.10 -10.46
N THR A 22 18.77 1.87 -10.42
CA THR A 22 19.38 0.63 -10.94
C THR A 22 18.81 -0.60 -10.24
N TYR A 23 18.80 -0.61 -8.92
CA TYR A 23 18.32 -1.76 -8.17
C TYR A 23 16.79 -1.93 -8.24
N ALA A 24 16.04 -0.84 -8.27
CA ALA A 24 14.58 -0.91 -8.44
C ALA A 24 14.19 -1.53 -9.78
N ARG A 25 14.83 -1.10 -10.89
CA ARG A 25 14.64 -1.71 -12.22
C ARG A 25 14.99 -3.21 -12.24
N GLN A 26 16.12 -3.58 -11.61
CA GLN A 26 16.52 -4.98 -11.54
C GLN A 26 15.48 -5.84 -10.81
N VAL A 27 14.95 -5.35 -9.68
CA VAL A 27 13.92 -6.08 -8.93
C VAL A 27 12.66 -6.24 -9.77
N ILE A 28 12.17 -5.17 -10.41
CA ILE A 28 10.97 -5.23 -11.26
C ILE A 28 11.19 -6.23 -12.39
N LYS A 29 12.31 -6.10 -13.11
CA LYS A 29 12.62 -6.98 -14.23
C LYS A 29 12.65 -8.45 -13.80
N GLU A 30 13.43 -8.78 -12.79
CA GLU A 30 13.65 -10.17 -12.37
C GLU A 30 12.39 -10.80 -11.75
N THR A 31 11.55 -10.02 -11.10
CA THR A 31 10.43 -10.54 -10.31
C THR A 31 9.08 -10.45 -10.97
N GLN A 32 8.89 -9.54 -11.89
CA GLN A 32 7.61 -9.39 -12.61
C GLN A 32 7.72 -9.64 -14.11
N GLU A 33 8.74 -9.08 -14.78
CA GLU A 33 8.82 -9.16 -16.24
C GLU A 33 9.37 -10.54 -16.68
N ASP A 34 10.44 -11.00 -16.06
CA ASP A 34 11.06 -12.27 -16.43
C ASP A 34 10.32 -13.50 -15.84
N ASN A 35 9.76 -13.39 -14.62
CA ASN A 35 9.29 -14.55 -13.86
C ASN A 35 7.89 -14.43 -13.23
N ASN A 36 7.32 -13.26 -13.14
CA ASN A 36 6.02 -13.00 -12.49
C ASN A 36 5.88 -13.59 -11.05
N TRP A 37 6.94 -13.53 -10.26
CA TRP A 37 6.94 -14.10 -8.89
C TRP A 37 6.25 -13.22 -7.86
N PHE A 38 6.24 -11.89 -8.08
CA PHE A 38 5.59 -10.93 -7.20
C PHE A 38 4.58 -10.07 -7.98
N PRO A 39 3.54 -10.69 -8.56
CA PRO A 39 2.56 -9.97 -9.33
C PRO A 39 1.78 -8.97 -8.46
N PHE A 40 1.31 -7.90 -9.06
CA PHE A 40 0.34 -7.05 -8.41
C PHE A 40 -0.89 -7.86 -7.99
N VAL A 41 -1.46 -7.49 -6.84
CA VAL A 41 -2.70 -8.12 -6.35
C VAL A 41 -3.80 -7.97 -7.42
N THR A 42 -4.58 -9.02 -7.61
CA THR A 42 -5.74 -8.95 -8.50
C THR A 42 -6.92 -8.28 -7.80
N ARG A 43 -7.82 -7.67 -8.58
CA ARG A 43 -9.06 -7.11 -8.05
C ARG A 43 -9.84 -8.14 -7.23
N ALA A 44 -9.97 -9.35 -7.74
CA ALA A 44 -10.69 -10.43 -7.08
C ALA A 44 -10.07 -10.78 -5.69
N ALA A 45 -8.75 -10.75 -5.56
CA ALA A 45 -8.09 -10.99 -4.28
C ALA A 45 -8.24 -9.82 -3.30
N ALA A 46 -8.29 -8.59 -3.82
CA ALA A 46 -8.40 -7.38 -3.01
C ALA A 46 -9.83 -7.07 -2.56
N THR A 47 -10.87 -7.45 -3.33
CA THR A 47 -12.25 -6.99 -3.13
C THR A 47 -13.24 -8.08 -2.69
N ILE A 48 -12.93 -9.36 -2.90
CA ILE A 48 -13.82 -10.45 -2.49
C ILE A 48 -13.60 -10.74 -1.00
N LEU A 49 -14.64 -10.58 -0.18
CA LEU A 49 -14.59 -10.74 1.27
C LEU A 49 -13.91 -12.04 1.74
N SER A 50 -14.21 -13.16 1.12
CA SER A 50 -13.63 -14.47 1.46
C SER A 50 -12.11 -14.58 1.15
N LYS A 51 -11.56 -13.64 0.36
CA LYS A 51 -10.14 -13.59 -0.04
C LYS A 51 -9.46 -12.29 0.34
N TRP A 52 -10.14 -11.39 0.92
CA TRP A 52 -9.85 -9.98 1.18
C TRP A 52 -8.39 -9.70 1.59
N ASP A 53 -7.53 -9.69 0.60
CA ASP A 53 -6.10 -9.43 0.76
C ASP A 53 -5.81 -7.93 0.82
N ARG A 54 -5.98 -7.33 1.98
CA ARG A 54 -5.73 -5.91 2.21
C ARG A 54 -4.26 -5.55 2.36
N VAL A 55 -3.39 -6.54 2.55
CA VAL A 55 -1.94 -6.33 2.69
C VAL A 55 -1.19 -6.56 1.39
N TYR A 56 -1.90 -7.05 0.34
CA TYR A 56 -1.34 -7.32 -0.99
C TYR A 56 -0.17 -8.31 -0.93
N LYS A 57 -0.45 -9.50 -0.39
CA LYS A 57 0.54 -10.54 -0.07
C LYS A 57 1.42 -10.94 -1.25
N THR A 58 0.86 -10.95 -2.47
CA THR A 58 1.60 -11.32 -3.68
C THR A 58 2.68 -10.32 -4.04
N GLU A 59 2.59 -9.10 -3.53
CA GLU A 59 3.52 -8.01 -3.79
C GLU A 59 4.66 -7.92 -2.77
N ILE A 60 4.63 -8.71 -1.70
CA ILE A 60 5.53 -8.56 -0.56
C ILE A 60 6.89 -9.21 -0.86
N LEU A 61 7.90 -8.38 -1.11
CA LEU A 61 9.29 -8.79 -1.28
C LEU A 61 9.95 -9.19 0.05
N PHE A 62 9.55 -8.51 1.13
CA PHE A 62 9.93 -8.81 2.50
C PHE A 62 8.83 -8.43 3.48
N GLY A 63 8.48 -9.35 4.35
CA GLY A 63 7.47 -9.16 5.38
C GLY A 63 7.86 -9.80 6.69
N LEU A 64 7.25 -9.34 7.78
CA LEU A 64 7.37 -9.94 9.10
C LEU A 64 6.11 -10.73 9.42
N TYR A 65 6.28 -11.85 10.09
CA TYR A 65 5.17 -12.66 10.57
C TYR A 65 4.90 -12.30 12.03
N ASN A 66 3.77 -11.62 12.28
CA ASN A 66 3.39 -11.17 13.60
C ASN A 66 2.05 -11.81 14.03
N LEU A 67 2.14 -12.79 14.92
CA LEU A 67 0.95 -13.47 15.47
C LEU A 67 -0.01 -12.53 16.21
N LYS A 68 0.48 -11.35 16.63
CA LYS A 68 -0.31 -10.31 17.31
C LYS A 68 -0.71 -9.15 16.39
N ARG A 69 -0.78 -9.37 15.07
CA ARG A 69 -1.17 -8.31 14.13
C ARG A 69 -2.55 -7.75 14.44
N SER A 70 -3.49 -8.61 14.83
CA SER A 70 -4.82 -8.18 15.27
C SER A 70 -4.78 -7.27 16.49
N ASP A 71 -3.87 -7.52 17.44
CA ASP A 71 -3.72 -6.67 18.62
C ASP A 71 -3.23 -5.26 18.23
N VAL A 72 -2.36 -5.16 17.20
CA VAL A 72 -1.95 -3.87 16.64
C VAL A 72 -3.16 -3.11 16.07
N TYR A 73 -4.03 -3.80 15.33
CA TYR A 73 -5.25 -3.20 14.83
C TYR A 73 -6.17 -2.74 15.98
N GLU A 74 -6.48 -3.65 16.91
CA GLU A 74 -7.40 -3.37 18.02
C GLU A 74 -6.92 -2.24 18.93
N SER A 75 -5.61 -2.09 19.12
CA SER A 75 -5.02 -1.04 19.96
C SER A 75 -4.77 0.30 19.25
N THR A 76 -4.85 0.34 17.92
CA THR A 76 -4.42 1.52 17.16
C THR A 76 -5.49 2.07 16.21
N PHE A 77 -6.19 1.21 15.47
CA PHE A 77 -7.05 1.59 14.35
C PHE A 77 -8.52 1.19 14.53
N SER A 78 -8.83 0.37 15.55
CA SER A 78 -10.16 -0.20 15.73
C SER A 78 -11.22 0.86 15.99
N ASN A 79 -12.37 0.69 15.36
CA ASN A 79 -13.55 1.52 15.61
C ASN A 79 -14.10 1.44 17.06
N LYS A 80 -13.63 0.48 17.84
CA LYS A 80 -13.95 0.35 19.28
C LYS A 80 -13.20 1.32 20.17
N LEU A 81 -12.18 2.00 19.61
CA LEU A 81 -11.39 3.00 20.34
C LEU A 81 -12.08 4.36 20.31
N GLY A 82 -12.05 5.07 21.45
CA GLY A 82 -12.50 6.45 21.54
C GLY A 82 -11.61 7.41 20.73
N GLU A 83 -12.15 8.56 20.34
CA GLU A 83 -11.48 9.56 19.48
C GLU A 83 -10.12 10.05 20.00
N LYS A 84 -9.92 10.03 21.31
CA LYS A 84 -8.64 10.46 21.93
C LYS A 84 -7.53 9.43 21.85
N VAL A 85 -7.84 8.20 21.45
CA VAL A 85 -6.94 7.05 21.46
C VAL A 85 -6.68 6.52 20.06
N ILE A 86 -7.70 6.56 19.20
CA ILE A 86 -7.61 6.02 17.85
C ILE A 86 -6.65 6.83 16.99
N LEU A 87 -5.75 6.14 16.28
CA LEU A 87 -4.93 6.75 15.23
C LEU A 87 -5.72 6.74 13.91
N ARG A 88 -6.36 7.85 13.61
CA ARG A 88 -7.23 8.00 12.44
C ARG A 88 -7.13 9.42 11.88
N PRO A 89 -6.94 9.62 10.56
CA PRO A 89 -7.15 10.90 9.93
C PRO A 89 -8.64 11.33 10.01
N THR A 90 -8.91 12.60 9.90
CA THR A 90 -10.30 13.08 9.71
C THR A 90 -10.87 12.58 8.40
N ASP A 91 -12.20 12.49 8.29
CA ASP A 91 -12.85 12.05 7.05
C ASP A 91 -12.48 12.97 5.88
N ALA A 92 -12.40 14.29 6.10
CA ALA A 92 -11.93 15.23 5.09
C ALA A 92 -10.50 14.93 4.60
N ASN A 93 -9.59 14.54 5.49
CA ASN A 93 -8.24 14.17 5.12
C ASN A 93 -8.20 12.83 4.36
N ILE A 94 -9.06 11.88 4.72
CA ILE A 94 -9.19 10.62 3.98
C ILE A 94 -9.72 10.90 2.56
N GLU A 95 -10.76 11.72 2.43
CA GLU A 95 -11.33 12.10 1.14
C GLU A 95 -10.30 12.84 0.27
N SER A 96 -9.51 13.75 0.85
CA SER A 96 -8.49 14.51 0.12
C SER A 96 -7.28 13.68 -0.30
N LEU A 97 -7.07 12.51 0.30
CA LEU A 97 -5.99 11.61 -0.06
C LEU A 97 -6.22 10.96 -1.44
N TYR A 98 -7.49 10.79 -1.82
CA TYR A 98 -7.89 10.12 -3.06
C TYR A 98 -8.50 11.12 -4.04
N GLU A 99 -8.24 10.91 -5.33
CA GLU A 99 -8.78 11.75 -6.40
C GLU A 99 -10.30 11.62 -6.45
N GLU A 100 -11.02 12.72 -6.40
CA GLU A 100 -12.47 12.75 -6.30
C GLU A 100 -13.16 11.95 -7.42
N ASP A 101 -12.70 12.13 -8.66
CA ASP A 101 -13.30 11.51 -9.84
C ASP A 101 -13.02 9.99 -9.94
N THR A 102 -11.99 9.49 -9.26
CA THR A 102 -11.52 8.11 -9.44
C THR A 102 -11.50 7.28 -8.16
N ARG A 103 -11.71 7.90 -7.00
CA ARG A 103 -11.60 7.24 -5.69
C ARG A 103 -12.51 6.01 -5.53
N VAL A 104 -13.69 6.03 -6.15
CA VAL A 104 -14.63 4.90 -6.10
C VAL A 104 -14.11 3.66 -6.83
N ASN A 105 -13.12 3.81 -7.69
CA ASN A 105 -12.44 2.73 -8.39
C ASN A 105 -11.11 2.37 -7.75
N ASP A 106 -10.58 3.20 -6.85
CA ASP A 106 -9.32 2.94 -6.14
C ASP A 106 -9.56 1.91 -5.03
N TRP A 107 -9.01 0.70 -5.20
CA TRP A 107 -9.21 -0.38 -4.23
C TRP A 107 -8.65 -0.06 -2.85
N ARG A 108 -7.68 0.85 -2.76
CA ARG A 108 -7.16 1.31 -1.45
C ARG A 108 -8.20 2.13 -0.71
N TYR A 109 -9.01 2.93 -1.42
CA TYR A 109 -10.11 3.67 -0.83
C TYR A 109 -11.29 2.77 -0.45
N THR A 110 -11.69 1.86 -1.35
CA THR A 110 -12.88 1.03 -1.15
C THR A 110 -12.65 -0.12 -0.18
N GLU A 111 -11.43 -0.67 -0.12
CA GLU A 111 -11.16 -1.90 0.64
C GLU A 111 -10.32 -1.70 1.90
N GLN A 112 -9.57 -0.59 1.99
CA GLN A 112 -8.75 -0.31 3.19
C GLN A 112 -9.43 0.67 4.15
N TRP A 113 -10.54 1.27 3.75
CA TRP A 113 -11.35 2.17 4.57
C TRP A 113 -12.79 1.69 4.60
N MET A 114 -13.27 1.34 5.79
CA MET A 114 -14.66 0.95 6.01
C MET A 114 -15.38 1.98 6.85
N THR A 115 -16.65 2.22 6.50
CA THR A 115 -17.54 3.00 7.36
C THR A 115 -18.04 2.10 8.48
N LEU A 116 -17.60 2.37 9.70
CA LEU A 116 -17.95 1.61 10.91
C LEU A 116 -18.46 2.58 11.98
N LYS A 117 -19.27 2.09 12.92
CA LYS A 117 -19.73 2.88 14.06
C LYS A 117 -18.63 2.95 15.13
N ASP A 118 -18.38 4.18 15.59
CA ASP A 118 -17.53 4.44 16.76
C ASP A 118 -18.27 4.09 18.08
N PRO A 119 -17.64 4.17 19.26
CA PRO A 119 -18.29 3.88 20.54
C PRO A 119 -19.50 4.80 20.84
N ASP A 120 -19.54 5.98 20.25
CA ASP A 120 -20.64 6.95 20.41
C ASP A 120 -21.77 6.72 19.39
N GLY A 121 -21.63 5.72 18.51
CA GLY A 121 -22.61 5.34 17.50
C GLY A 121 -22.51 6.14 16.20
N ASN A 122 -21.52 7.01 16.03
CA ASN A 122 -21.33 7.78 14.80
C ASN A 122 -20.66 6.94 13.73
N GLU A 123 -21.13 7.05 12.50
CA GLU A 123 -20.52 6.41 11.34
C GLU A 123 -19.32 7.21 10.86
N LYS A 124 -18.14 6.55 10.84
CA LYS A 124 -16.87 7.15 10.42
C LYS A 124 -16.06 6.16 9.59
N LYS A 125 -15.19 6.65 8.72
CA LYS A 125 -14.24 5.80 7.99
C LYS A 125 -13.10 5.35 8.88
N HIS A 126 -12.88 4.04 8.94
CA HIS A 126 -11.81 3.40 9.72
C HIS A 126 -10.83 2.67 8.82
N PHE A 127 -9.54 2.74 9.15
CA PHE A 127 -8.49 2.05 8.42
C PHE A 127 -8.47 0.57 8.84
N VAL A 128 -8.79 -0.32 7.90
CA VAL A 128 -9.00 -1.75 8.19
C VAL A 128 -7.93 -2.68 7.62
N LYS A 129 -6.83 -2.13 7.12
CA LYS A 129 -5.74 -2.92 6.49
C LYS A 129 -5.24 -4.06 7.36
N TYR A 130 -5.15 -3.87 8.67
CA TYR A 130 -4.66 -4.85 9.64
C TYR A 130 -5.74 -5.50 10.49
N MET A 131 -7.01 -5.21 10.22
CA MET A 131 -8.14 -5.86 10.88
C MET A 131 -8.08 -7.38 10.65
N ALA A 132 -8.41 -8.16 11.66
CA ALA A 132 -8.54 -9.59 11.50
C ALA A 132 -9.54 -9.90 10.36
N VAL A 133 -9.20 -10.87 9.53
CA VAL A 133 -10.17 -11.48 8.63
C VAL A 133 -10.80 -12.59 9.45
N ASP A 134 -12.11 -12.55 9.65
CA ASP A 134 -12.80 -13.62 10.34
C ASP A 134 -12.62 -14.92 9.56
N ASP A 135 -11.91 -15.86 10.15
CA ASP A 135 -11.71 -17.21 9.62
C ASP A 135 -13.02 -18.05 9.65
N THR A 136 -14.14 -17.43 10.07
CA THR A 136 -15.40 -18.12 10.36
C THR A 136 -16.37 -18.19 9.18
N GLU A 137 -16.15 -17.47 8.10
CA GLU A 137 -17.03 -17.47 6.92
C GLU A 137 -16.39 -18.12 5.69
N GLY A 138 -15.80 -19.29 5.83
CA GLY A 138 -15.40 -20.13 4.70
C GLY A 138 -16.13 -21.49 4.78
N PRO A 139 -16.68 -21.97 3.65
CA PRO A 139 -17.15 -23.35 3.63
C PRO A 139 -15.95 -24.27 3.77
N ASP A 140 -16.04 -25.15 4.73
CA ASP A 140 -15.28 -26.40 4.87
C ASP A 140 -13.76 -26.36 5.11
N ASP A 141 -13.38 -27.08 6.14
CA ASP A 141 -12.21 -27.93 6.43
C ASP A 141 -10.80 -27.58 5.87
N ASN A 142 -10.69 -26.68 4.93
CA ASN A 142 -9.48 -26.01 4.53
C ASN A 142 -9.35 -24.64 5.23
N LYS A 143 -9.42 -24.62 6.55
CA LYS A 143 -8.87 -23.54 7.39
C LYS A 143 -7.35 -23.55 7.27
N VAL A 144 -6.85 -23.45 6.07
CA VAL A 144 -5.53 -22.93 5.81
C VAL A 144 -5.63 -21.49 6.29
N SER A 145 -5.17 -21.25 7.50
CA SER A 145 -4.89 -19.90 7.99
C SER A 145 -4.35 -19.16 6.79
N GLN A 146 -5.10 -18.19 6.29
CA GLN A 146 -4.64 -17.51 5.09
C GLN A 146 -3.33 -16.90 5.52
N GLY A 147 -2.20 -17.42 5.03
CA GLY A 147 -0.86 -17.15 5.58
C GLY A 147 -0.51 -15.67 5.66
N TYR A 148 -1.34 -14.80 5.06
CA TYR A 148 -1.26 -13.35 5.17
C TYR A 148 -1.97 -12.74 6.39
N THR A 149 -2.76 -13.52 7.17
CA THR A 149 -3.47 -13.02 8.36
C THR A 149 -2.50 -12.40 9.37
N TYR A 150 -1.29 -12.94 9.46
CA TYR A 150 -0.25 -12.46 10.37
C TYR A 150 0.87 -11.70 9.66
N LEU A 151 0.77 -11.52 8.34
CA LEU A 151 1.82 -10.91 7.54
C LEU A 151 1.77 -9.38 7.64
N MET A 152 2.88 -8.78 8.01
CA MET A 152 3.09 -7.33 8.00
C MET A 152 4.07 -6.98 6.88
N PRO A 153 3.64 -6.24 5.86
CA PRO A 153 4.52 -5.84 4.78
C PRO A 153 5.59 -4.88 5.30
N VAL A 154 6.85 -5.15 4.98
CA VAL A 154 7.98 -4.25 5.22
C VAL A 154 8.44 -3.64 3.91
N MET A 155 8.37 -4.43 2.83
CA MET A 155 8.80 -4.03 1.50
C MET A 155 7.94 -4.71 0.45
N ARG A 156 7.36 -3.93 -0.44
CA ARG A 156 6.51 -4.41 -1.54
C ARG A 156 7.05 -3.97 -2.89
N ILE A 157 6.69 -4.71 -3.92
CA ILE A 157 7.11 -4.40 -5.29
C ILE A 157 6.63 -3.00 -5.74
N SER A 158 5.48 -2.53 -5.24
CA SER A 158 4.94 -1.21 -5.52
C SER A 158 5.91 -0.07 -5.18
N GLU A 159 6.75 -0.25 -4.15
CA GLU A 159 7.79 0.72 -3.81
C GLU A 159 8.84 0.83 -4.91
N MET A 160 9.22 -0.28 -5.53
CA MET A 160 10.19 -0.27 -6.63
C MET A 160 9.67 0.55 -7.81
N TYR A 161 8.38 0.44 -8.11
CA TYR A 161 7.73 1.26 -9.14
C TYR A 161 7.79 2.76 -8.82
N LEU A 162 7.54 3.12 -7.57
CA LEU A 162 7.62 4.53 -7.15
C LEU A 162 9.06 5.04 -7.09
N ILE A 163 10.04 4.18 -6.76
CA ILE A 163 11.46 4.55 -6.86
C ILE A 163 11.86 4.83 -8.30
N VAL A 164 11.44 4.00 -9.27
CA VAL A 164 11.70 4.27 -10.69
C VAL A 164 11.03 5.57 -11.12
N ALA A 165 9.76 5.78 -10.76
CA ALA A 165 9.03 7.00 -11.09
C ALA A 165 9.69 8.27 -10.53
N GLU A 166 10.28 8.19 -9.32
CA GLU A 166 10.96 9.32 -8.67
C GLU A 166 12.37 9.59 -9.20
N CYS A 167 13.07 8.52 -9.59
CA CYS A 167 14.52 8.60 -9.86
C CYS A 167 14.88 8.59 -11.34
N SER A 168 13.96 8.22 -12.24
CA SER A 168 14.24 8.22 -13.68
C SER A 168 14.36 9.63 -14.22
N ASN A 169 15.39 9.85 -15.05
CA ASN A 169 15.52 11.06 -15.86
C ASN A 169 14.71 10.98 -17.17
N ASP A 170 14.20 9.82 -17.51
CA ASP A 170 13.27 9.61 -18.61
C ASP A 170 11.84 9.76 -18.09
N GLU A 171 11.19 10.85 -18.45
CA GLU A 171 9.84 11.18 -18.01
C GLU A 171 8.82 10.14 -18.51
N ALA A 172 9.01 9.59 -19.70
CA ALA A 172 8.11 8.56 -20.23
C ALA A 172 8.20 7.29 -19.40
N GLU A 173 9.39 6.84 -19.02
CA GLU A 173 9.59 5.71 -18.12
C GLU A 173 8.99 5.97 -16.73
N ALA A 174 9.24 7.18 -16.18
CA ALA A 174 8.70 7.54 -14.88
C ALA A 174 7.17 7.46 -14.84
N PHE A 175 6.49 8.02 -15.83
CA PHE A 175 5.04 7.93 -15.96
C PHE A 175 4.55 6.52 -16.28
N ASP A 176 5.29 5.73 -17.03
CA ASP A 176 4.91 4.33 -17.28
C ASP A 176 4.84 3.54 -15.97
N HIS A 177 5.89 3.61 -15.16
CA HIS A 177 5.93 2.91 -13.88
C HIS A 177 4.86 3.40 -12.90
N LEU A 178 4.68 4.73 -12.79
CA LEU A 178 3.61 5.31 -11.98
C LEU A 178 2.23 4.80 -12.43
N ASN A 179 1.96 4.80 -13.74
CA ASN A 179 0.67 4.39 -14.28
C ASN A 179 0.44 2.88 -14.22
N ARG A 180 1.48 2.06 -14.28
CA ARG A 180 1.37 0.60 -14.03
C ARG A 180 0.91 0.33 -12.60
N LEU A 181 1.48 1.02 -11.60
CA LEU A 181 1.00 0.92 -10.23
C LEU A 181 -0.46 1.41 -10.09
N ARG A 182 -0.80 2.56 -10.68
CA ARG A 182 -2.16 3.11 -10.63
C ARG A 182 -3.18 2.16 -11.25
N ALA A 183 -2.87 1.61 -12.40
CA ALA A 183 -3.72 0.60 -13.06
C ALA A 183 -3.93 -0.65 -12.18
N ALA A 184 -2.88 -1.09 -11.48
CA ALA A 184 -2.95 -2.18 -10.51
C ALA A 184 -3.77 -1.87 -9.25
N ARG A 185 -4.22 -0.64 -9.08
CA ARG A 185 -5.13 -0.19 -8.01
C ARG A 185 -6.51 0.20 -8.52
N GLY A 186 -6.79 -0.02 -9.82
CA GLY A 186 -8.05 0.34 -10.45
C GLY A 186 -8.18 1.82 -10.80
N VAL A 187 -7.08 2.57 -10.75
CA VAL A 187 -7.08 4.03 -10.97
C VAL A 187 -6.64 4.37 -12.40
N ALA A 188 -7.25 5.37 -12.99
CA ALA A 188 -6.89 5.87 -14.31
C ALA A 188 -5.45 6.42 -14.35
N LYS A 189 -4.91 6.58 -15.56
CA LYS A 189 -3.60 7.21 -15.77
C LYS A 189 -3.53 8.58 -15.11
N ALA A 190 -2.36 8.91 -14.59
CA ALA A 190 -2.10 10.17 -13.93
C ALA A 190 -2.24 11.36 -14.91
N ASN A 191 -2.83 12.46 -14.42
CA ASN A 191 -2.84 13.71 -15.17
C ASN A 191 -1.46 14.37 -15.09
N GLN A 192 -0.69 14.30 -16.15
CA GLN A 192 0.68 14.78 -16.22
C GLN A 192 0.81 16.29 -15.92
N ALA A 193 -0.25 17.08 -16.17
CA ALA A 193 -0.24 18.51 -15.89
C ALA A 193 -0.06 18.85 -14.39
N LEU A 194 -0.29 17.89 -13.49
CA LEU A 194 -0.08 18.08 -12.04
C LEU A 194 1.39 17.97 -11.60
N GLY A 195 2.28 17.59 -12.52
CA GLY A 195 3.71 17.41 -12.27
C GLY A 195 4.05 16.07 -11.61
N LEU A 196 5.08 15.42 -12.14
CA LEU A 196 5.48 14.07 -11.76
C LEU A 196 5.68 13.89 -10.26
N MET A 197 6.45 14.77 -9.60
CA MET A 197 6.78 14.63 -8.18
C MET A 197 5.56 14.79 -7.26
N ASN A 198 4.61 15.64 -7.61
CA ASN A 198 3.35 15.76 -6.86
C ASN A 198 2.52 14.48 -6.99
N LEU A 199 2.53 13.86 -8.17
CA LEU A 199 1.83 12.61 -8.43
C LEU A 199 2.49 11.43 -7.71
N VAL A 200 3.84 11.37 -7.70
CA VAL A 200 4.59 10.35 -6.94
C VAL A 200 4.32 10.47 -5.45
N GLU A 201 4.33 11.70 -4.90
CA GLU A 201 3.99 11.93 -3.49
C GLU A 201 2.58 11.48 -3.16
N ALA A 202 1.60 11.89 -3.97
CA ALA A 202 0.21 11.49 -3.77
C ALA A 202 0.05 9.97 -3.81
N GLU A 203 0.71 9.31 -4.76
CA GLU A 203 0.66 7.86 -4.90
C GLU A 203 1.37 7.15 -3.74
N PHE A 204 2.51 7.67 -3.29
CA PHE A 204 3.22 7.14 -2.13
C PHE A 204 2.38 7.20 -0.85
N ARG A 205 1.67 8.30 -0.63
CA ARG A 205 0.75 8.47 0.51
C ARG A 205 -0.37 7.43 0.48
N ARG A 206 -1.02 7.24 -0.66
CA ARG A 206 -2.12 6.25 -0.82
C ARG A 206 -1.62 4.82 -0.61
N GLU A 207 -0.44 4.53 -1.12
CA GLU A 207 0.10 3.17 -1.16
C GLU A 207 0.64 2.70 0.20
N PHE A 208 1.29 3.61 0.96
CA PHE A 208 2.02 3.25 2.17
C PHE A 208 1.43 3.80 3.47
N ILE A 209 0.20 4.32 3.42
CA ILE A 209 -0.48 4.70 4.66
C ILE A 209 -0.58 3.49 5.60
N GLY A 210 -0.24 3.71 6.88
CA GLY A 210 -0.23 2.67 7.91
C GLY A 210 0.94 1.68 7.84
N GLU A 211 1.90 1.81 6.89
CA GLU A 211 3.08 0.94 6.79
C GLU A 211 4.35 1.54 7.43
N GLY A 212 4.24 2.67 8.13
CA GLY A 212 5.38 3.32 8.81
C GLY A 212 6.37 4.03 7.89
N GLN A 213 6.10 4.12 6.59
CA GLN A 213 7.04 4.66 5.60
C GLN A 213 6.87 6.16 5.34
N LEU A 214 5.70 6.74 5.60
CA LEU A 214 5.41 8.14 5.26
C LEU A 214 6.32 9.12 6.00
N PHE A 215 6.64 8.84 7.26
CA PHE A 215 7.58 9.69 8.03
C PHE A 215 8.94 9.80 7.34
N TRP A 216 9.50 8.68 6.88
CA TRP A 216 10.79 8.64 6.20
C TRP A 216 10.74 9.27 4.82
N PHE A 217 9.62 9.13 4.11
CA PHE A 217 9.39 9.80 2.85
C PHE A 217 9.47 11.32 3.01
N TYR A 218 8.71 11.90 3.94
CA TYR A 218 8.74 13.33 4.19
C TYR A 218 10.08 13.82 4.73
N LYS A 219 10.69 13.07 5.62
CA LYS A 219 12.00 13.41 6.17
C LYS A 219 13.08 13.54 5.09
N ARG A 220 13.14 12.63 4.10
CA ARG A 220 14.11 12.72 3.01
C ARG A 220 13.77 13.82 1.99
N GLN A 221 12.53 14.26 1.92
CA GLN A 221 12.10 15.39 1.09
C GLN A 221 12.24 16.73 1.81
N ASN A 222 12.76 16.77 3.04
CA ASN A 222 12.85 17.97 3.90
C ASN A 222 11.50 18.67 4.12
N ARG A 223 10.44 17.91 4.34
CA ARG A 223 9.06 18.37 4.56
C ARG A 223 8.51 17.94 5.91
#